data_87fc77e191f8d3a3594d7fe5a32a36fa
#
_entry.id   87fc77e191f8d3a3594d7fe5a32a36fa
#
_cell.length_a   1.000
_cell.length_b   1.000
_cell.length_c   1.000
_cell.angle_alpha   90.00
_cell.angle_beta   90.00
_cell.angle_gamma   90.00
#
_symmetry.space_group_name_H-M   'P 1'
#
loop_
_entity.id
_entity.type
_entity.pdbx_description
1 polymer ?
#
loop_
_entity_poly.entity_id
_entity_poly.type
_entity_poly.pdbx_seq_one_letter_code
_entity_poly.pdbx_strand_id
1 'polypeptide(L)'
;MLFRSPRVVQVRPGATVSMDRLVEQLTSSGYARVGLVEAPGSFSRRGGILDLFPPLADSPVRIEFFGDEVESLRTFDPVTQRSVDPLPVFQLAPATEFPLWHGAAAAASLRALDWSALRPEIREEWEWQVRDLEAGMSFGTIPFYARYLIEDGGHDAAWILDYLADPLLILDEPEVIVGVIDDLEAHGQERRERLTNAGALPPGFRGAYHDRASILRRIASVATMHLTYRAPGGLDRPGGSFGGQAEWHPERLSEASPEGGEIIAREGATVAAEVAPPPEAIEVPDGLVAEIGRAHV
;
A
#
# COMPACT_ATOMS: atom_id res chain seq x y z
N MET A 1 -8.49 9.38 5.85
CA MET A 1 -9.35 8.51 5.03
C MET A 1 -8.47 7.95 3.91
N LEU A 2 -7.90 6.78 4.12
CA LEU A 2 -6.79 6.24 3.31
C LEU A 2 -7.22 5.44 2.07
N PHE A 3 -8.54 5.33 1.78
CA PHE A 3 -8.98 4.53 0.65
C PHE A 3 -9.99 5.31 -0.18
N ARG A 4 -9.61 5.72 -1.38
CA ARG A 4 -10.55 6.04 -2.48
C ARG A 4 -11.13 4.74 -3.05
N SER A 5 -11.37 3.75 -2.20
CA SER A 5 -11.96 2.50 -2.64
C SER A 5 -13.46 2.71 -2.87
N PRO A 6 -14.01 2.37 -4.05
CA PRO A 6 -15.45 2.37 -4.30
C PRO A 6 -16.19 1.31 -3.48
N ARG A 7 -15.49 0.56 -2.65
CA ARG A 7 -16.02 -0.58 -1.87
C ARG A 7 -16.26 -0.28 -0.38
N VAL A 8 -16.30 0.98 0.01
CA VAL A 8 -16.79 1.32 1.34
C VAL A 8 -18.30 1.10 1.40
N VAL A 9 -18.72 0.07 2.11
CA VAL A 9 -20.15 -0.21 2.34
C VAL A 9 -20.58 0.47 3.62
N GLN A 10 -21.66 1.22 3.51
CA GLN A 10 -22.31 1.83 4.66
C GLN A 10 -23.50 0.96 5.08
N VAL A 11 -23.50 0.51 6.32
CA VAL A 11 -24.58 -0.27 6.93
C VAL A 11 -25.28 0.55 8.00
N ARG A 12 -26.61 0.48 8.03
CA ARG A 12 -27.44 1.17 9.03
C ARG A 12 -28.58 0.25 9.47
N PRO A 13 -29.10 0.38 10.68
CA PRO A 13 -30.33 -0.26 11.08
C PRO A 13 -31.46 0.07 10.11
N GLY A 14 -32.29 -0.91 9.74
CA GLY A 14 -33.37 -0.80 8.77
C GLY A 14 -32.91 -0.88 7.30
N ALA A 15 -31.63 -1.00 7.02
CA ALA A 15 -31.14 -1.20 5.65
C ALA A 15 -31.35 -2.64 5.19
N THR A 16 -31.70 -2.83 3.91
CA THR A 16 -31.74 -4.15 3.29
C THR A 16 -30.40 -4.46 2.66
N VAL A 17 -29.69 -5.43 3.21
CA VAL A 17 -28.35 -5.85 2.80
C VAL A 17 -28.26 -7.37 2.86
N SER A 18 -27.90 -8.01 1.76
CA SER A 18 -27.65 -9.46 1.78
C SER A 18 -26.45 -9.79 2.65
N MET A 19 -26.65 -10.59 3.70
CA MET A 19 -25.56 -11.06 4.57
C MET A 19 -24.52 -11.85 3.77
N ASP A 20 -24.91 -12.66 2.80
CA ASP A 20 -23.99 -13.46 1.99
C ASP A 20 -23.07 -12.55 1.17
N ARG A 21 -23.62 -11.51 0.54
CA ARG A 21 -22.82 -10.50 -0.18
C ARG A 21 -21.87 -9.75 0.74
N LEU A 22 -22.29 -9.45 1.96
CA LEU A 22 -21.44 -8.77 2.93
C LEU A 22 -20.28 -9.68 3.37
N VAL A 23 -20.52 -10.98 3.54
CA VAL A 23 -19.50 -11.98 3.83
C VAL A 23 -18.50 -12.12 2.68
N GLU A 24 -18.97 -12.18 1.42
CA GLU A 24 -18.11 -12.19 0.23
C GLU A 24 -17.24 -10.93 0.17
N GLN A 25 -17.85 -9.79 0.46
CA GLN A 25 -17.13 -8.51 0.47
C GLN A 25 -16.10 -8.43 1.58
N LEU A 26 -16.40 -8.90 2.79
CA LEU A 26 -15.45 -8.98 3.89
C LEU A 26 -14.25 -9.85 3.50
N THR A 27 -14.50 -11.04 2.93
CA THR A 27 -13.45 -11.95 2.48
C THR A 27 -12.57 -11.28 1.43
N SER A 28 -13.16 -10.70 0.37
CA SER A 28 -12.41 -10.01 -0.68
C SER A 28 -11.76 -8.70 -0.24
N SER A 29 -12.17 -8.15 0.90
CA SER A 29 -11.55 -7.00 1.55
C SER A 29 -10.47 -7.39 2.57
N GLY A 30 -10.08 -8.67 2.62
CA GLY A 30 -8.96 -9.15 3.42
C GLY A 30 -9.28 -9.50 4.87
N TYR A 31 -10.57 -9.54 5.26
CA TYR A 31 -10.93 -10.00 6.59
C TYR A 31 -10.78 -11.51 6.72
N ALA A 32 -10.16 -11.97 7.79
CA ALA A 32 -10.06 -13.38 8.12
C ALA A 32 -11.36 -13.89 8.75
N ARG A 33 -11.91 -14.99 8.21
CA ARG A 33 -13.05 -15.65 8.82
C ARG A 33 -12.61 -16.50 10.01
N VAL A 34 -13.18 -16.23 11.20
CA VAL A 34 -12.83 -16.89 12.45
C VAL A 34 -14.08 -17.43 13.16
N GLY A 35 -13.90 -18.31 14.12
CA GLY A 35 -15.02 -18.79 14.97
C GLY A 35 -15.47 -17.75 15.98
N LEU A 36 -14.54 -16.96 16.51
CA LEU A 36 -14.77 -15.90 17.49
C LEU A 36 -13.93 -14.67 17.13
N VAL A 37 -14.56 -13.50 17.14
CA VAL A 37 -13.89 -12.23 16.78
C VAL A 37 -13.22 -11.65 18.01
N GLU A 38 -11.88 -11.67 18.05
CA GLU A 38 -11.06 -11.19 19.15
C GLU A 38 -10.02 -10.15 18.69
N ALA A 39 -9.68 -10.13 17.39
CA ALA A 39 -8.62 -9.29 16.86
C ALA A 39 -9.08 -8.50 15.63
N PRO A 40 -8.51 -7.29 15.38
CA PRO A 40 -8.76 -6.51 14.18
C PRO A 40 -8.51 -7.30 12.88
N GLY A 41 -9.28 -6.99 11.83
CA GLY A 41 -9.20 -7.66 10.53
C GLY A 41 -9.88 -9.04 10.50
N SER A 42 -10.71 -9.37 11.49
CA SER A 42 -11.44 -10.65 11.55
C SER A 42 -12.95 -10.48 11.52
N PHE A 43 -13.65 -11.52 11.08
CA PHE A 43 -15.12 -11.59 11.14
C PHE A 43 -15.61 -13.00 11.44
N SER A 44 -16.84 -13.10 11.98
CA SER A 44 -17.52 -14.35 12.28
C SER A 44 -19.00 -14.25 11.92
N ARG A 45 -19.54 -15.29 11.29
CA ARG A 45 -20.97 -15.41 11.02
C ARG A 45 -21.58 -16.53 11.85
N ARG A 46 -22.64 -16.22 12.59
CA ARG A 46 -23.37 -17.17 13.43
C ARG A 46 -24.88 -16.95 13.28
N GLY A 47 -25.53 -17.77 12.47
CA GLY A 47 -26.96 -17.57 12.15
C GLY A 47 -27.24 -16.22 11.50
N GLY A 48 -28.09 -15.41 12.13
CA GLY A 48 -28.42 -14.04 11.72
C GLY A 48 -27.47 -12.97 12.28
N ILE A 49 -26.34 -13.35 12.84
CA ILE A 49 -25.37 -12.42 13.45
C ILE A 49 -24.08 -12.42 12.63
N LEU A 50 -23.59 -11.22 12.31
CA LEU A 50 -22.29 -10.98 11.70
C LEU A 50 -21.48 -10.10 12.64
N ASP A 51 -20.45 -10.68 13.25
CA ASP A 51 -19.47 -9.99 14.07
C ASP A 51 -18.24 -9.67 13.23
N LEU A 52 -17.68 -8.47 13.36
CA LEU A 52 -16.45 -8.07 12.66
C LEU A 52 -15.66 -7.06 13.47
N PHE A 53 -14.33 -7.08 13.32
CA PHE A 53 -13.44 -6.13 13.96
C PHE A 53 -12.64 -5.37 12.88
N PRO A 54 -13.04 -4.13 12.53
CA PRO A 54 -12.32 -3.34 11.55
C PRO A 54 -10.92 -2.98 12.05
N PRO A 55 -9.89 -2.93 11.19
CA PRO A 55 -8.51 -2.66 11.60
C PRO A 55 -8.28 -1.31 12.28
N LEU A 56 -9.11 -0.31 11.93
CA LEU A 56 -8.99 1.07 12.43
C LEU A 56 -10.04 1.41 13.50
N ALA A 57 -10.81 0.43 13.96
CA ALA A 57 -11.82 0.64 15.01
C ALA A 57 -11.27 0.27 16.38
N ASP A 58 -11.66 1.03 17.39
CA ASP A 58 -11.30 0.73 18.79
C ASP A 58 -12.08 -0.48 19.36
N SER A 59 -13.21 -0.82 18.74
CA SER A 59 -14.09 -1.91 19.18
C SER A 59 -14.68 -2.66 18.00
N PRO A 60 -14.90 -3.98 18.13
CA PRO A 60 -15.59 -4.76 17.12
C PRO A 60 -17.09 -4.41 17.05
N VAL A 61 -17.69 -4.71 15.90
CA VAL A 61 -19.08 -4.39 15.57
C VAL A 61 -19.87 -5.68 15.37
N ARG A 62 -21.05 -5.73 15.94
CA ARG A 62 -22.07 -6.77 15.74
C ARG A 62 -23.20 -6.22 14.91
N ILE A 63 -23.52 -6.93 13.84
CA ILE A 63 -24.65 -6.67 12.94
C ILE A 63 -25.65 -7.80 13.13
N GLU A 64 -26.85 -7.49 13.57
CA GLU A 64 -27.94 -8.46 13.71
C GLU A 64 -28.88 -8.31 12.53
N PHE A 65 -29.25 -9.43 11.92
CA PHE A 65 -30.09 -9.50 10.73
C PHE A 65 -31.40 -10.25 11.03
N PHE A 66 -32.49 -9.73 10.47
CA PHE A 66 -33.73 -10.45 10.28
C PHE A 66 -33.97 -10.65 8.79
N GLY A 67 -33.66 -11.84 8.27
CA GLY A 67 -33.54 -12.05 6.82
C GLY A 67 -32.42 -11.22 6.23
N ASP A 68 -32.76 -10.36 5.25
CA ASP A 68 -31.84 -9.40 4.63
C ASP A 68 -31.94 -7.98 5.24
N GLU A 69 -32.75 -7.79 6.27
CA GLU A 69 -32.86 -6.51 6.96
C GLU A 69 -31.87 -6.46 8.14
N VAL A 70 -31.15 -5.37 8.25
CA VAL A 70 -30.28 -5.05 9.40
C VAL A 70 -31.17 -4.60 10.57
N GLU A 71 -31.38 -5.48 11.55
CA GLU A 71 -32.19 -5.19 12.72
C GLU A 71 -31.47 -4.28 13.70
N SER A 72 -30.20 -4.55 13.99
CA SER A 72 -29.40 -3.74 14.90
C SER A 72 -27.93 -3.67 14.53
N LEU A 73 -27.26 -2.59 14.94
CA LEU A 73 -25.82 -2.40 14.92
C LEU A 73 -25.35 -2.03 16.33
N ARG A 74 -24.34 -2.73 16.84
CA ARG A 74 -23.78 -2.48 18.16
C ARG A 74 -22.27 -2.71 18.18
N THR A 75 -21.55 -1.98 19.01
CA THR A 75 -20.23 -2.42 19.45
C THR A 75 -20.36 -3.59 20.43
N PHE A 76 -19.30 -4.38 20.55
CA PHE A 76 -19.23 -5.41 21.58
C PHE A 76 -17.81 -5.54 22.16
N ASP A 77 -17.72 -6.08 23.34
CA ASP A 77 -16.45 -6.35 24.01
C ASP A 77 -15.86 -7.68 23.48
N PRO A 78 -14.64 -7.68 22.91
CA PRO A 78 -14.07 -8.87 22.29
C PRO A 78 -13.72 -9.98 23.28
N VAL A 79 -13.53 -9.66 24.56
CA VAL A 79 -13.21 -10.64 25.62
C VAL A 79 -14.46 -11.30 26.15
N THR A 80 -15.48 -10.50 26.50
CA THR A 80 -16.72 -11.02 27.07
C THR A 80 -17.77 -11.38 26.03
N GLN A 81 -17.59 -10.94 24.78
CA GLN A 81 -18.51 -11.12 23.65
C GLN A 81 -19.90 -10.47 23.85
N ARG A 82 -20.02 -9.57 24.83
CA ARG A 82 -21.27 -8.87 25.13
C ARG A 82 -21.38 -7.58 24.33
N SER A 83 -22.56 -7.35 23.75
CA SER A 83 -22.88 -6.07 23.12
C SER A 83 -22.83 -4.94 24.14
N VAL A 84 -22.30 -3.78 23.70
CA VAL A 84 -22.09 -2.59 24.52
C VAL A 84 -23.00 -1.46 24.02
N ASP A 85 -22.55 -0.67 23.05
CA ASP A 85 -23.25 0.52 22.62
C ASP A 85 -23.91 0.36 21.25
N PRO A 86 -25.10 0.94 21.03
CA PRO A 86 -25.73 0.98 19.72
C PRO A 86 -24.97 1.92 18.78
N LEU A 87 -24.90 1.54 17.49
CA LEU A 87 -24.31 2.36 16.43
C LEU A 87 -25.40 2.81 15.45
N PRO A 88 -25.46 4.10 15.08
CA PRO A 88 -26.42 4.59 14.09
C PRO A 88 -26.01 4.24 12.66
N VAL A 89 -24.72 4.03 12.43
CA VAL A 89 -24.13 3.73 11.13
C VAL A 89 -22.77 3.09 11.30
N PHE A 90 -22.46 2.19 10.41
CA PHE A 90 -21.13 1.57 10.31
C PHE A 90 -20.61 1.68 8.87
N GLN A 91 -19.32 1.95 8.71
CA GLN A 91 -18.64 1.96 7.42
C GLN A 91 -17.62 0.83 7.39
N LEU A 92 -17.83 -0.11 6.49
CA LEU A 92 -16.90 -1.20 6.25
C LEU A 92 -15.76 -0.70 5.36
N ALA A 93 -14.56 -0.62 5.93
CA ALA A 93 -13.31 -0.38 5.19
C ALA A 93 -12.57 -1.71 4.97
N PRO A 94 -11.74 -1.83 3.92
CA PRO A 94 -10.89 -3.00 3.72
C PRO A 94 -9.94 -3.25 4.91
N ALA A 95 -9.66 -4.53 5.19
CA ALA A 95 -8.72 -4.95 6.21
C ALA A 95 -7.29 -5.11 5.67
N THR A 96 -7.10 -4.97 4.36
CA THR A 96 -5.81 -5.04 3.69
C THR A 96 -5.65 -3.87 2.73
N GLU A 97 -4.41 -3.47 2.47
CA GLU A 97 -4.05 -2.52 1.43
C GLU A 97 -4.05 -3.14 0.01
N PHE A 98 -4.12 -4.47 -0.07
CA PHE A 98 -4.13 -5.17 -1.34
C PHE A 98 -5.57 -5.37 -1.84
N PRO A 99 -5.90 -4.95 -3.07
CA PRO A 99 -7.25 -5.06 -3.63
C PRO A 99 -7.56 -6.50 -4.08
N LEU A 100 -7.80 -7.41 -3.13
CA LEU A 100 -8.03 -8.84 -3.38
C LEU A 100 -9.24 -9.11 -4.30
N TRP A 101 -10.16 -8.15 -4.41
CA TRP A 101 -11.26 -8.21 -5.39
C TRP A 101 -10.81 -8.15 -6.85
N HIS A 102 -9.55 -7.81 -7.13
CA HIS A 102 -8.91 -7.93 -8.45
C HIS A 102 -8.19 -9.27 -8.64
N GLY A 103 -8.27 -10.15 -7.66
CA GLY A 103 -7.57 -11.43 -7.65
C GLY A 103 -7.81 -12.28 -8.90
N ALA A 104 -9.05 -12.27 -9.46
CA ALA A 104 -9.35 -13.00 -10.69
C ALA A 104 -8.57 -12.46 -11.91
N ALA A 105 -8.45 -11.12 -12.05
CA ALA A 105 -7.68 -10.50 -13.13
C ALA A 105 -6.18 -10.77 -12.96
N ALA A 106 -5.67 -10.60 -11.73
CA ALA A 106 -4.29 -10.92 -11.39
C ALA A 106 -3.94 -12.38 -11.65
N ALA A 107 -4.82 -13.32 -11.26
CA ALA A 107 -4.65 -14.75 -11.51
C ALA A 107 -4.62 -15.09 -13.01
N ALA A 108 -5.47 -14.44 -13.83
CA ALA A 108 -5.46 -14.62 -15.27
C ALA A 108 -4.12 -14.19 -15.90
N SER A 109 -3.59 -13.03 -15.48
CA SER A 109 -2.28 -12.54 -15.93
C SER A 109 -1.13 -13.46 -15.50
N LEU A 110 -1.17 -13.98 -14.27
CA LEU A 110 -0.16 -14.92 -13.77
C LEU A 110 -0.20 -16.25 -14.52
N ARG A 111 -1.39 -16.79 -14.85
CA ARG A 111 -1.52 -18.02 -15.66
C ARG A 111 -1.06 -17.84 -17.10
N ALA A 112 -1.03 -16.62 -17.62
CA ALA A 112 -0.51 -16.33 -18.96
C ALA A 112 1.02 -16.37 -19.05
N LEU A 113 1.74 -16.39 -17.90
CA LEU A 113 3.18 -16.55 -17.86
C LEU A 113 3.59 -17.99 -18.21
N ASP A 114 4.83 -18.16 -18.69
CA ASP A 114 5.40 -19.48 -18.96
C ASP A 114 5.87 -20.15 -17.67
N TRP A 115 5.11 -21.13 -17.20
CA TRP A 115 5.45 -21.92 -16.02
C TRP A 115 6.28 -23.17 -16.32
N SER A 116 6.63 -23.41 -17.58
CA SER A 116 7.42 -24.60 -17.97
C SER A 116 8.80 -24.63 -17.34
N ALA A 117 9.37 -23.45 -17.07
CA ALA A 117 10.67 -23.27 -16.44
C ALA A 117 10.64 -23.42 -14.90
N LEU A 118 9.47 -23.48 -14.28
CA LEU A 118 9.36 -23.65 -12.82
C LEU A 118 9.69 -25.09 -12.42
N ARG A 119 10.39 -25.25 -11.29
CA ARG A 119 10.57 -26.55 -10.66
C ARG A 119 9.22 -27.13 -10.24
N PRO A 120 9.02 -28.46 -10.25
CA PRO A 120 7.71 -29.07 -9.99
C PRO A 120 7.10 -28.65 -8.65
N GLU A 121 7.87 -28.68 -7.56
CA GLU A 121 7.44 -28.32 -6.22
C GLU A 121 7.04 -26.83 -6.11
N ILE A 122 7.75 -25.96 -6.83
CA ILE A 122 7.44 -24.52 -6.89
C ILE A 122 6.17 -24.29 -7.72
N ARG A 123 5.98 -25.06 -8.79
CA ARG A 123 4.77 -24.97 -9.61
C ARG A 123 3.50 -25.33 -8.81
N GLU A 124 3.55 -26.37 -7.98
CA GLU A 124 2.42 -26.75 -7.11
C GLU A 124 2.06 -25.62 -6.13
N GLU A 125 3.06 -24.97 -5.54
CA GLU A 125 2.87 -23.82 -4.67
C GLU A 125 2.23 -22.64 -5.41
N TRP A 126 2.71 -22.34 -6.64
CA TRP A 126 2.14 -21.29 -7.49
C TRP A 126 0.69 -21.58 -7.88
N GLU A 127 0.36 -22.82 -8.25
CA GLU A 127 -0.99 -23.22 -8.58
C GLU A 127 -1.95 -23.01 -7.41
N TRP A 128 -1.51 -23.31 -6.21
CA TRP A 128 -2.29 -23.07 -5.00
C TRP A 128 -2.45 -21.58 -4.74
N GLN A 129 -1.38 -20.79 -4.73
CA GLN A 129 -1.42 -19.35 -4.47
C GLN A 129 -2.26 -18.60 -5.50
N VAL A 130 -2.14 -18.94 -6.79
CA VAL A 130 -2.93 -18.31 -7.86
C VAL A 130 -4.41 -18.68 -7.77
N ARG A 131 -4.74 -19.87 -7.29
CA ARG A 131 -6.13 -20.29 -7.03
C ARG A 131 -6.73 -19.47 -5.88
N ASP A 132 -5.99 -19.31 -4.79
CA ASP A 132 -6.45 -18.52 -3.65
C ASP A 132 -6.58 -17.05 -4.00
N LEU A 133 -5.65 -16.52 -4.80
CA LEU A 133 -5.71 -15.17 -5.34
C LEU A 133 -6.97 -14.96 -6.19
N GLU A 134 -7.29 -15.92 -7.08
CA GLU A 134 -8.50 -15.89 -7.91
C GLU A 134 -9.78 -15.88 -7.07
N ALA A 135 -9.77 -16.62 -5.94
CA ALA A 135 -10.87 -16.64 -4.98
C ALA A 135 -10.94 -15.37 -4.10
N GLY A 136 -10.00 -14.43 -4.24
CA GLY A 136 -9.91 -13.22 -3.40
C GLY A 136 -9.53 -13.51 -1.96
N MET A 137 -8.86 -14.64 -1.71
CA MET A 137 -8.42 -15.04 -0.37
C MET A 137 -7.06 -14.42 -0.03
N SER A 138 -6.90 -14.03 1.25
CA SER A 138 -5.63 -13.51 1.76
C SER A 138 -4.72 -14.65 2.21
N PHE A 139 -3.43 -14.54 1.89
CA PHE A 139 -2.37 -15.45 2.35
C PHE A 139 -1.05 -14.68 2.53
N GLY A 140 -0.09 -15.26 3.25
CA GLY A 140 1.12 -14.53 3.70
C GLY A 140 1.97 -13.90 2.60
N THR A 141 1.94 -14.44 1.37
CA THR A 141 2.74 -13.93 0.24
C THR A 141 1.99 -12.97 -0.69
N ILE A 142 0.79 -12.50 -0.34
CA ILE A 142 0.02 -11.50 -1.11
C ILE A 142 0.85 -10.28 -1.55
N PRO A 143 1.72 -9.68 -0.72
CA PRO A 143 2.55 -8.54 -1.12
C PRO A 143 3.39 -8.80 -2.37
N PHE A 144 3.76 -10.07 -2.62
CA PHE A 144 4.52 -10.47 -3.80
C PHE A 144 3.73 -10.30 -5.11
N TYR A 145 2.40 -10.35 -5.03
CA TYR A 145 1.47 -10.20 -6.16
C TYR A 145 0.88 -8.79 -6.28
N ALA A 146 1.30 -7.86 -5.43
CA ALA A 146 0.73 -6.51 -5.33
C ALA A 146 0.59 -5.81 -6.70
N ARG A 147 1.61 -5.87 -7.54
CA ARG A 147 1.57 -5.24 -8.87
C ARG A 147 0.53 -5.83 -9.81
N TYR A 148 0.26 -7.12 -9.72
CA TYR A 148 -0.80 -7.74 -10.50
C TYR A 148 -2.18 -7.33 -10.00
N LEU A 149 -2.37 -7.26 -8.68
CA LEU A 149 -3.61 -6.80 -8.06
C LEU A 149 -3.93 -5.35 -8.39
N ILE A 150 -2.91 -4.48 -8.41
CA ILE A 150 -3.05 -3.04 -8.63
C ILE A 150 -3.16 -2.70 -10.12
N GLU A 151 -2.26 -3.22 -10.96
CA GLU A 151 -2.19 -2.87 -12.38
C GLU A 151 -3.31 -3.52 -13.21
N ASP A 152 -3.62 -4.78 -12.96
CA ASP A 152 -4.66 -5.50 -13.70
C ASP A 152 -6.08 -5.14 -13.24
N GLY A 153 -6.22 -4.62 -12.02
CA GLY A 153 -7.46 -4.07 -11.49
C GLY A 153 -7.85 -2.71 -12.06
N GLY A 154 -6.94 -2.03 -12.73
CA GLY A 154 -7.18 -0.79 -13.46
C GLY A 154 -7.32 0.45 -12.59
N HIS A 155 -8.52 0.87 -12.23
CA HIS A 155 -8.80 2.22 -11.73
C HIS A 155 -8.56 2.42 -10.22
N ASP A 156 -8.21 1.37 -9.47
CA ASP A 156 -8.03 1.44 -8.02
C ASP A 156 -6.57 1.72 -7.60
N ALA A 157 -5.65 1.82 -8.56
CA ALA A 157 -4.27 2.20 -8.30
C ALA A 157 -4.19 3.66 -7.87
N ALA A 158 -3.81 3.90 -6.62
CA ALA A 158 -3.64 5.23 -6.08
C ALA A 158 -2.24 5.40 -5.49
N TRP A 159 -1.64 6.55 -5.75
CA TRP A 159 -0.40 6.96 -5.12
C TRP A 159 -0.72 7.80 -3.88
N ILE A 160 0.21 7.88 -2.94
CA ILE A 160 0.02 8.69 -1.74
C ILE A 160 -0.33 10.14 -2.07
N LEU A 161 0.20 10.67 -3.18
CA LEU A 161 -0.06 12.04 -3.64
C LEU A 161 -1.51 12.25 -4.11
N ASP A 162 -2.24 11.19 -4.48
CA ASP A 162 -3.65 11.29 -4.91
C ASP A 162 -4.62 11.56 -3.75
N TYR A 163 -4.15 11.39 -2.51
CA TYR A 163 -4.93 11.66 -1.30
C TYR A 163 -4.80 13.11 -0.80
N LEU A 164 -3.91 13.88 -1.43
CA LEU A 164 -3.64 15.27 -1.05
C LEU A 164 -4.26 16.21 -2.09
N ALA A 165 -4.85 17.30 -1.62
CA ALA A 165 -5.30 18.37 -2.50
C ALA A 165 -4.13 19.34 -2.72
N ASP A 166 -3.75 19.56 -3.98
CA ASP A 166 -2.68 20.49 -4.40
C ASP A 166 -1.38 20.32 -3.56
N PRO A 167 -0.78 19.12 -3.54
CA PRO A 167 0.40 18.88 -2.72
C PRO A 167 1.63 19.63 -3.26
N LEU A 168 2.42 20.19 -2.33
CA LEU A 168 3.79 20.59 -2.60
C LEU A 168 4.73 19.46 -2.14
N LEU A 169 5.43 18.86 -3.07
CA LEU A 169 6.41 17.82 -2.78
C LEU A 169 7.79 18.43 -2.56
N ILE A 170 8.35 18.25 -1.39
CA ILE A 170 9.72 18.71 -1.08
C ILE A 170 10.65 17.50 -1.29
N LEU A 171 11.58 17.65 -2.23
CA LEU A 171 12.60 16.65 -2.53
C LEU A 171 13.91 17.08 -1.89
N ASP A 172 14.35 16.36 -0.88
CA ASP A 172 15.62 16.56 -0.22
C ASP A 172 16.69 15.71 -0.94
N GLU A 173 17.75 16.36 -1.44
CA GLU A 173 18.81 15.75 -2.27
C GLU A 173 18.24 14.90 -3.43
N PRO A 174 17.58 15.49 -4.44
CA PRO A 174 16.93 14.76 -5.53
C PRO A 174 17.84 13.79 -6.26
N GLU A 175 19.12 14.11 -6.40
CA GLU A 175 20.11 13.25 -7.05
C GLU A 175 20.34 11.95 -6.26
N VAL A 176 20.34 12.04 -4.94
CA VAL A 176 20.44 10.87 -4.05
C VAL A 176 19.17 10.01 -4.17
N ILE A 177 17.99 10.65 -4.19
CA ILE A 177 16.71 9.93 -4.39
C ILE A 177 16.73 9.15 -5.72
N VAL A 178 17.16 9.79 -6.81
CA VAL A 178 17.27 9.13 -8.12
C VAL A 178 18.26 7.98 -8.07
N GLY A 179 19.42 8.15 -7.43
CA GLY A 179 20.40 7.09 -7.25
C GLY A 179 19.84 5.89 -6.50
N VAL A 180 19.09 6.11 -5.43
CA VAL A 180 18.42 5.03 -4.69
C VAL A 180 17.36 4.31 -5.53
N ILE A 181 16.61 5.03 -6.37
CA ILE A 181 15.63 4.43 -7.29
C ILE A 181 16.35 3.54 -8.31
N ASP A 182 17.46 4.01 -8.90
CA ASP A 182 18.25 3.24 -9.86
C ASP A 182 18.85 1.98 -9.23
N ASP A 183 19.37 2.06 -8.02
CA ASP A 183 19.89 0.92 -7.26
C ASP A 183 18.79 -0.11 -6.94
N LEU A 184 17.62 0.33 -6.49
CA LEU A 184 16.49 -0.56 -6.21
C LEU A 184 16.00 -1.28 -7.48
N GLU A 185 15.94 -0.59 -8.60
CA GLU A 185 15.55 -1.19 -9.89
C GLU A 185 16.56 -2.24 -10.34
N ALA A 186 17.88 -1.91 -10.28
CA ALA A 186 18.96 -2.82 -10.63
C ALA A 186 18.98 -4.08 -9.75
N HIS A 187 18.94 -3.92 -8.42
CA HIS A 187 18.89 -5.03 -7.49
C HIS A 187 17.62 -5.90 -7.65
N GLY A 188 16.48 -5.24 -7.90
CA GLY A 188 15.22 -5.95 -8.18
C GLY A 188 15.30 -6.79 -9.44
N GLN A 189 15.93 -6.28 -10.48
CA GLN A 189 16.13 -7.02 -11.74
C GLN A 189 17.09 -8.18 -11.56
N GLU A 190 18.25 -7.97 -10.95
CA GLU A 190 19.21 -9.04 -10.65
C GLU A 190 18.56 -10.19 -9.85
N ARG A 191 17.77 -9.82 -8.82
CA ARG A 191 17.06 -10.82 -8.01
C ARG A 191 16.04 -11.61 -8.84
N ARG A 192 15.27 -10.95 -9.71
CA ARG A 192 14.33 -11.65 -10.61
C ARG A 192 15.05 -12.63 -11.53
N GLU A 193 16.11 -12.18 -12.20
CA GLU A 193 16.90 -13.02 -13.09
C GLU A 193 17.46 -14.26 -12.36
N ARG A 194 17.99 -14.07 -11.15
CA ARG A 194 18.49 -15.17 -10.33
C ARG A 194 17.39 -16.16 -9.96
N LEU A 195 16.20 -15.69 -9.55
CA LEU A 195 15.07 -16.55 -9.21
C LEU A 195 14.51 -17.27 -10.44
N THR A 196 14.43 -16.60 -11.59
CA THR A 196 13.99 -17.20 -12.85
C THR A 196 14.96 -18.30 -13.29
N ASN A 197 16.28 -18.03 -13.25
CA ASN A 197 17.31 -19.01 -13.59
C ASN A 197 17.32 -20.22 -12.64
N ALA A 198 16.92 -20.02 -11.38
CA ALA A 198 16.76 -21.08 -10.39
C ALA A 198 15.44 -21.86 -10.51
N GLY A 199 14.56 -21.53 -11.48
CA GLY A 199 13.24 -22.16 -11.61
C GLY A 199 12.29 -21.87 -10.46
N ALA A 200 12.48 -20.74 -9.77
CA ALA A 200 11.65 -20.31 -8.64
C ALA A 200 10.65 -19.20 -9.04
N LEU A 201 10.85 -18.58 -10.20
CA LEU A 201 10.00 -17.50 -10.70
C LEU A 201 9.76 -17.70 -12.21
N PRO A 202 8.52 -17.54 -12.72
CA PRO A 202 8.28 -17.65 -14.15
C PRO A 202 8.89 -16.45 -14.90
N PRO A 203 9.39 -16.66 -16.13
CA PRO A 203 9.84 -15.58 -16.99
C PRO A 203 8.71 -14.55 -17.19
N GLY A 204 9.07 -13.26 -17.22
CA GLY A 204 8.11 -12.18 -17.39
C GLY A 204 7.32 -11.78 -16.13
N PHE A 205 7.65 -12.36 -14.97
CA PHE A 205 7.06 -11.92 -13.71
C PHE A 205 7.38 -10.44 -13.44
N ARG A 206 6.37 -9.65 -13.10
CA ARG A 206 6.52 -8.20 -12.86
C ARG A 206 7.40 -7.92 -11.65
N GLY A 207 8.22 -6.88 -11.73
CA GLY A 207 9.03 -6.42 -10.59
C GLY A 207 8.17 -5.95 -9.44
N ALA A 208 8.71 -6.02 -8.21
CA ALA A 208 8.02 -5.57 -7.01
C ALA A 208 7.88 -4.03 -6.94
N TYR A 209 8.77 -3.30 -7.60
CA TYR A 209 8.81 -1.84 -7.59
C TYR A 209 8.31 -1.25 -8.90
N HIS A 210 7.80 -0.02 -8.82
CA HIS A 210 7.57 0.80 -10.01
C HIS A 210 8.90 1.12 -10.69
N ASP A 211 8.89 1.20 -12.02
CA ASP A 211 10.05 1.61 -12.78
C ASP A 211 10.36 3.11 -12.56
N ARG A 212 11.64 3.46 -12.75
CA ARG A 212 12.14 4.84 -12.62
C ARG A 212 11.30 5.86 -13.38
N ALA A 213 10.97 5.55 -14.63
CA ALA A 213 10.24 6.46 -15.48
C ALA A 213 8.82 6.75 -14.94
N SER A 214 8.15 5.75 -14.39
CA SER A 214 6.82 5.90 -13.77
C SER A 214 6.89 6.76 -12.50
N ILE A 215 7.89 6.55 -11.65
CA ILE A 215 8.09 7.34 -10.43
C ILE A 215 8.38 8.80 -10.79
N LEU A 216 9.32 9.06 -11.72
CA LEU A 216 9.70 10.41 -12.10
C LEU A 216 8.56 11.17 -12.79
N ARG A 217 7.78 10.50 -13.67
CA ARG A 217 6.57 11.10 -14.25
C ARG A 217 5.57 11.51 -13.18
N ARG A 218 5.42 10.69 -12.13
CA ARG A 218 4.50 10.99 -11.05
C ARG A 218 4.97 12.15 -10.19
N ILE A 219 6.26 12.21 -9.87
CA ILE A 219 6.87 13.36 -9.19
C ILE A 219 6.66 14.63 -10.01
N ALA A 220 6.92 14.59 -11.31
CA ALA A 220 6.75 15.73 -12.22
C ALA A 220 5.30 16.20 -12.40
N SER A 221 4.31 15.38 -12.00
CA SER A 221 2.88 15.74 -12.10
C SER A 221 2.37 16.63 -10.95
N VAL A 222 3.19 16.93 -9.96
CA VAL A 222 2.86 17.78 -8.81
C VAL A 222 3.89 18.89 -8.66
N ALA A 223 3.52 19.96 -7.94
CA ALA A 223 4.48 21.04 -7.63
C ALA A 223 5.61 20.48 -6.76
N THR A 224 6.85 20.75 -7.14
CA THR A 224 8.04 20.26 -6.43
C THR A 224 8.94 21.40 -5.98
N MET A 225 9.54 21.24 -4.79
CA MET A 225 10.64 22.06 -4.30
C MET A 225 11.85 21.15 -4.08
N HIS A 226 13.01 21.56 -4.59
CA HIS A 226 14.25 20.81 -4.44
C HIS A 226 15.11 21.46 -3.35
N LEU A 227 15.55 20.67 -2.39
CA LEU A 227 16.55 21.07 -1.40
C LEU A 227 17.86 20.37 -1.75
N THR A 228 18.92 21.17 -1.93
CA THR A 228 20.26 20.65 -2.23
C THR A 228 21.25 21.33 -1.29
N TYR A 229 22.03 20.54 -0.56
CA TYR A 229 23.03 21.06 0.36
C TYR A 229 24.35 21.26 -0.37
N ARG A 230 24.70 22.52 -0.62
CA ARG A 230 26.04 22.89 -1.08
C ARG A 230 26.88 23.32 0.11
N ALA A 231 27.97 22.63 0.38
CA ALA A 231 28.94 23.09 1.37
C ALA A 231 29.53 24.46 0.95
N PRO A 232 29.51 25.49 1.79
CA PRO A 232 30.18 26.75 1.48
C PRO A 232 31.68 26.48 1.33
N GLY A 233 32.21 26.65 0.10
CA GLY A 233 33.66 26.62 -0.12
C GLY A 233 34.26 25.42 -0.85
N GLY A 234 33.49 24.60 -1.55
CA GLY A 234 34.04 23.72 -2.61
C GLY A 234 35.05 22.66 -2.17
N LEU A 235 34.95 22.12 -0.98
CA LEU A 235 35.76 20.98 -0.55
C LEU A 235 34.86 19.85 -0.08
N ASP A 236 34.87 18.77 -0.86
CA ASP A 236 34.37 17.46 -0.46
C ASP A 236 35.02 17.05 0.85
N ARG A 237 34.25 17.11 1.96
CA ARG A 237 34.61 16.45 3.22
C ARG A 237 33.43 15.67 3.75
N PRO A 238 33.54 14.38 3.90
CA PRO A 238 32.57 13.60 4.68
C PRO A 238 32.73 13.99 6.15
N GLY A 239 31.72 14.62 6.75
CA GLY A 239 31.67 14.93 8.17
C GLY A 239 31.63 16.41 8.58
N GLY A 240 31.16 17.33 7.74
CA GLY A 240 31.00 18.75 8.05
C GLY A 240 29.60 19.12 8.55
N SER A 241 29.51 19.97 9.55
CA SER A 241 28.28 20.53 10.12
C SER A 241 27.39 21.18 9.03
N PHE A 242 26.12 20.87 9.06
CA PHE A 242 25.11 21.35 8.14
C PHE A 242 24.85 22.86 8.28
N GLY A 243 25.29 23.60 7.26
CA GLY A 243 24.84 24.96 6.99
C GLY A 243 24.39 24.97 5.53
N GLY A 244 23.17 24.50 5.25
CA GLY A 244 22.65 24.46 3.90
C GLY A 244 21.90 25.74 3.55
N GLN A 245 22.09 26.25 2.32
CA GLN A 245 21.21 27.25 1.70
C GLN A 245 20.24 26.49 0.79
N ALA A 246 18.96 26.68 1.01
CA ALA A 246 17.92 26.21 0.10
C ALA A 246 17.94 27.15 -1.13
N GLU A 247 18.26 26.62 -2.30
CA GLU A 247 18.15 27.35 -3.56
C GLU A 247 16.88 26.93 -4.29
N TRP A 248 16.04 27.90 -4.61
CA TRP A 248 14.86 27.71 -5.44
C TRP A 248 15.25 27.84 -6.92
N HIS A 249 15.05 26.76 -7.72
CA HIS A 249 15.32 26.74 -9.16
C HIS A 249 14.02 26.56 -9.95
N PRO A 250 13.27 27.65 -10.22
CA PRO A 250 12.02 27.55 -11.00
C PRO A 250 12.25 27.12 -12.46
N GLU A 251 13.46 27.32 -12.99
CA GLU A 251 13.81 27.07 -14.40
C GLU A 251 13.79 25.58 -14.77
N ARG A 252 14.04 24.67 -13.81
CA ARG A 252 14.02 23.23 -14.06
C ARG A 252 12.60 22.63 -14.16
N LEU A 253 11.59 23.40 -13.79
CA LEU A 253 10.18 23.03 -13.93
C LEU A 253 9.65 23.26 -15.36
N SER A 254 10.29 24.15 -16.15
CA SER A 254 9.85 24.51 -17.50
C SER A 254 10.20 23.47 -18.57
N GLU A 255 11.19 22.62 -18.34
CA GLU A 255 11.59 21.57 -19.28
C GLU A 255 10.74 20.28 -19.19
N ALA A 256 9.93 20.14 -18.13
CA ALA A 256 9.14 18.94 -17.87
C ALA A 256 7.63 19.10 -18.08
N SER A 257 7.13 20.32 -18.45
CA SER A 257 5.69 20.56 -18.57
C SER A 257 5.32 21.04 -19.98
N PRO A 258 4.49 20.30 -20.73
CA PRO A 258 4.06 20.73 -22.06
C PRO A 258 2.87 21.70 -22.09
N GLU A 259 2.30 22.13 -20.98
CA GLU A 259 1.24 23.15 -21.00
C GLU A 259 1.31 24.08 -19.79
N GLY A 260 1.46 25.38 -20.10
CA GLY A 260 1.80 26.44 -19.18
C GLY A 260 0.76 26.77 -18.12
N GLY A 261 1.20 26.77 -16.89
CA GLY A 261 0.63 27.57 -15.81
C GLY A 261 1.64 28.63 -15.41
N GLU A 262 1.26 29.89 -15.53
CA GLU A 262 2.07 31.06 -15.19
C GLU A 262 2.24 31.13 -13.67
N ILE A 263 3.45 30.78 -13.16
CA ILE A 263 3.78 30.92 -11.75
C ILE A 263 4.34 32.32 -11.55
N ILE A 264 3.57 33.17 -10.85
CA ILE A 264 4.04 34.50 -10.42
C ILE A 264 5.03 34.31 -9.29
N ALA A 265 6.33 34.35 -9.61
CA ALA A 265 7.40 34.41 -8.64
C ALA A 265 7.38 35.81 -7.97
N ARG A 266 7.09 35.87 -6.67
CA ARG A 266 7.41 37.05 -5.86
C ARG A 266 8.90 37.01 -5.52
N GLU A 267 9.64 37.95 -6.08
CA GLU A 267 11.03 38.21 -5.70
C GLU A 267 11.15 38.49 -4.20
N GLY A 268 12.13 37.87 -3.56
CA GLY A 268 12.72 38.32 -2.30
C GLY A 268 12.19 37.67 -1.00
N ALA A 269 12.21 36.36 -0.90
CA ALA A 269 12.12 35.72 0.42
C ALA A 269 13.35 34.81 0.64
N THR A 270 14.35 35.38 1.31
CA THR A 270 15.43 34.57 1.92
C THR A 270 14.85 34.00 3.20
N VAL A 271 14.43 32.73 3.19
CA VAL A 271 14.03 32.01 4.39
C VAL A 271 15.30 31.35 4.94
N ALA A 272 15.90 31.94 5.94
CA ALA A 272 16.87 31.27 6.80
C ALA A 272 16.10 30.34 7.74
N ALA A 273 15.99 29.09 7.38
CA ALA A 273 15.48 28.06 8.29
C ALA A 273 16.69 27.53 9.10
N GLU A 274 16.68 27.81 10.38
CA GLU A 274 17.57 27.15 11.35
C GLU A 274 17.03 25.73 11.54
N VAL A 275 17.63 24.78 10.81
CA VAL A 275 17.22 23.36 10.87
C VAL A 275 17.91 22.74 12.08
N ALA A 276 17.11 22.23 13.01
CA ALA A 276 17.62 21.40 14.10
C ALA A 276 18.39 20.18 13.53
N PRO A 277 19.46 19.72 14.19
CA PRO A 277 20.21 18.56 13.72
C PRO A 277 19.28 17.34 13.62
N PRO A 278 19.47 16.46 12.62
CA PRO A 278 18.68 15.25 12.50
C PRO A 278 18.81 14.42 13.79
N PRO A 279 17.73 13.72 14.20
CA PRO A 279 17.85 12.77 15.30
C PRO A 279 18.95 11.77 14.96
N GLU A 280 19.74 11.40 15.98
CA GLU A 280 20.81 10.41 15.85
C GLU A 280 20.28 9.19 15.05
N ALA A 281 21.10 8.72 14.10
CA ALA A 281 20.76 7.59 13.26
C ALA A 281 20.24 6.46 14.14
N ILE A 282 19.00 6.04 13.90
CA ILE A 282 18.43 4.86 14.55
C ILE A 282 19.29 3.69 14.08
N GLU A 283 20.17 3.19 14.93
CA GLU A 283 20.83 1.91 14.70
C GLU A 283 19.76 0.85 14.59
N VAL A 284 19.55 0.35 13.37
CA VAL A 284 18.69 -0.80 13.13
C VAL A 284 19.40 -1.99 13.76
N PRO A 285 18.85 -2.63 14.78
CA PRO A 285 19.51 -3.77 15.41
C PRO A 285 19.77 -4.85 14.38
N ASP A 286 20.98 -5.39 14.31
CA ASP A 286 21.39 -6.48 13.39
C ASP A 286 20.47 -7.71 13.43
N GLY A 287 19.64 -7.86 14.46
CA GLY A 287 18.61 -8.90 14.58
C GLY A 287 17.44 -8.76 13.62
N LEU A 288 17.06 -7.55 13.20
CA LEU A 288 15.89 -7.35 12.34
C LEU A 288 16.16 -7.78 10.89
N VAL A 289 17.39 -7.65 10.44
CA VAL A 289 17.83 -8.12 9.10
C VAL A 289 17.90 -9.65 9.06
N ALA A 290 18.17 -10.29 10.19
CA ALA A 290 18.24 -11.75 10.31
C ALA A 290 16.85 -12.42 10.41
N GLU A 291 15.81 -11.71 10.92
CA GLU A 291 14.45 -12.24 10.97
C GLU A 291 13.75 -12.21 9.61
N ILE A 292 13.99 -11.19 8.79
CA ILE A 292 13.47 -11.13 7.41
C ILE A 292 14.10 -12.25 6.54
N GLY A 293 15.32 -12.66 6.87
CA GLY A 293 16.02 -13.77 6.17
C GLY A 293 15.60 -15.18 6.61
N ARG A 294 14.97 -15.35 7.78
CA ARG A 294 14.53 -16.67 8.31
C ARG A 294 13.09 -17.03 8.00
N ALA A 295 12.29 -16.09 7.49
CA ALA A 295 10.95 -16.38 7.04
C ALA A 295 10.88 -17.00 5.63
N HIS A 296 12.02 -17.31 5.03
CA HIS A 296 12.14 -17.86 3.68
C HIS A 296 13.17 -19.01 3.60
N VAL A 297 13.16 -19.92 4.57
CA VAL A 297 13.79 -21.24 4.42
C VAL A 297 12.76 -22.32 4.73
#